data_47d1c29661af0b6aea34f035d4921e57
#
_entry.id   47d1c29661af0b6aea34f035d4921e57
#
_cell.length_a   1.000
_cell.length_b   1.000
_cell.length_c   1.000
_cell.angle_alpha   90.00
_cell.angle_beta   90.00
_cell.angle_gamma   90.00
#
_symmetry.space_group_name_H-M   'P 1'
#
loop_
_entity.id
_entity.type
_entity.pdbx_description
1 polymer ?
#
loop_
_entity_poly.entity_id
_entity_poly.type
_entity_poly.pdbx_seq_one_letter_code
_entity_poly.pdbx_strand_id
1 'polypeptide(L)'
;MSYKHILVAVDLSKSSEKVISRAVLLAQDTNAKVSLIFVDVDNVSNIGLVNLEIDTLPSIEEREEALQQDLQTLADKAGYPIENSIVVMGDFKRRVNATVENIGADLLVCGHHHDFWSRLLSATRKILNSTTTDLLIVYLDS
;
A
#
# COMPACT_ATOMS: atom_id res chain seq x y z
N MET A 1 -10.82 -17.60 -13.42
CA MET A 1 -11.09 -16.16 -13.41
C MET A 1 -9.80 -15.38 -13.41
N SER A 2 -9.69 -14.46 -14.34
CA SER A 2 -8.47 -13.66 -14.50
C SER A 2 -8.64 -12.30 -13.87
N TYR A 3 -7.69 -11.89 -13.04
CA TYR A 3 -7.65 -10.53 -12.54
C TYR A 3 -7.17 -9.58 -13.65
N LYS A 4 -7.70 -8.37 -13.66
CA LYS A 4 -7.35 -7.36 -14.65
C LYS A 4 -6.46 -6.26 -14.07
N HIS A 5 -6.65 -5.93 -12.80
CA HIS A 5 -5.87 -4.90 -12.13
C HIS A 5 -5.69 -5.25 -10.66
N ILE A 6 -4.45 -5.43 -10.26
CA ILE A 6 -4.08 -5.82 -8.90
C ILE A 6 -3.51 -4.60 -8.17
N LEU A 7 -4.09 -4.26 -7.01
CA LEU A 7 -3.57 -3.21 -6.15
C LEU A 7 -2.81 -3.85 -4.99
N VAL A 8 -1.56 -3.44 -4.80
CA VAL A 8 -0.71 -3.95 -3.72
C VAL A 8 -0.53 -2.88 -2.67
N ALA A 9 -0.96 -3.15 -1.45
CA ALA A 9 -0.73 -2.26 -0.32
C ALA A 9 0.60 -2.61 0.32
N VAL A 10 1.51 -1.65 0.36
CA VAL A 10 2.87 -1.85 0.85
C VAL A 10 3.13 -0.96 2.07
N ASP A 11 4.13 -1.33 2.88
CA ASP A 11 4.52 -0.57 4.06
C ASP A 11 5.91 0.06 3.93
N LEU A 12 6.50 0.00 2.74
CA LEU A 12 7.83 0.50 2.42
C LEU A 12 8.97 -0.21 3.14
N SER A 13 8.69 -1.33 3.81
CA SER A 13 9.72 -2.17 4.40
C SER A 13 10.31 -3.09 3.33
N LYS A 14 11.41 -3.74 3.69
CA LYS A 14 12.02 -4.73 2.81
C LYS A 14 11.08 -5.89 2.51
N SER A 15 10.20 -6.21 3.44
CA SER A 15 9.20 -7.27 3.25
C SER A 15 8.21 -6.96 2.13
N SER A 16 8.05 -5.69 1.78
CA SER A 16 7.16 -5.30 0.68
C SER A 16 7.61 -5.89 -0.66
N GLU A 17 8.91 -6.13 -0.84
CA GLU A 17 9.41 -6.75 -2.07
C GLU A 17 8.82 -8.15 -2.28
N LYS A 18 8.64 -8.91 -1.19
CA LYS A 18 8.02 -10.23 -1.26
C LYS A 18 6.54 -10.15 -1.63
N VAL A 19 5.84 -9.17 -1.06
CA VAL A 19 4.41 -8.95 -1.35
C VAL A 19 4.24 -8.58 -2.82
N ILE A 20 5.07 -7.68 -3.31
CA ILE A 20 5.05 -7.25 -4.72
C ILE A 20 5.36 -8.43 -5.64
N SER A 21 6.35 -9.25 -5.30
CA SER A 21 6.71 -10.43 -6.10
C SER A 21 5.54 -11.39 -6.27
N ARG A 22 4.78 -11.62 -5.20
CA ARG A 22 3.60 -12.48 -5.27
C ARG A 22 2.54 -11.91 -6.18
N ALA A 23 2.30 -10.61 -6.09
CA ALA A 23 1.33 -9.93 -6.95
C ALA A 23 1.78 -9.99 -8.41
N VAL A 24 3.07 -9.79 -8.66
CA VAL A 24 3.63 -9.84 -10.02
C VAL A 24 3.48 -11.23 -10.63
N LEU A 25 3.71 -12.30 -9.85
CA LEU A 25 3.52 -13.66 -10.34
C LEU A 25 2.08 -13.89 -10.79
N LEU A 26 1.11 -13.41 -10.01
CA LEU A 26 -0.29 -13.51 -10.39
C LEU A 26 -0.59 -12.67 -11.63
N ALA A 27 -0.02 -11.48 -11.71
CA ALA A 27 -0.25 -10.59 -12.84
C ALA A 27 0.31 -11.17 -14.14
N GLN A 28 1.46 -11.83 -14.08
CA GLN A 28 2.08 -12.44 -15.25
C GLN A 28 1.19 -13.54 -15.85
N ASP A 29 0.55 -14.31 -14.98
CA ASP A 29 -0.33 -15.40 -15.45
C ASP A 29 -1.60 -14.87 -16.12
N THR A 30 -2.07 -13.71 -15.73
CA THR A 30 -3.34 -13.15 -16.21
C THR A 30 -3.16 -11.92 -17.07
N ASN A 31 -1.93 -11.47 -17.27
CA ASN A 31 -1.60 -10.24 -17.97
C ASN A 31 -2.29 -9.02 -17.33
N ALA A 32 -2.39 -9.02 -15.99
CA ALA A 32 -3.04 -7.96 -15.24
C ALA A 32 -2.12 -6.75 -15.06
N LYS A 33 -2.72 -5.60 -14.85
CA LYS A 33 -2.00 -4.40 -14.42
C LYS A 33 -1.71 -4.52 -12.93
N VAL A 34 -0.61 -3.92 -12.48
CA VAL A 34 -0.24 -3.87 -11.07
C VAL A 34 -0.04 -2.41 -10.67
N SER A 35 -0.66 -2.02 -9.58
CA SER A 35 -0.47 -0.70 -8.97
C SER A 35 -0.08 -0.87 -7.51
N LEU A 36 0.70 0.07 -6.99
CA LEU A 36 1.13 0.07 -5.59
C LEU A 36 0.49 1.23 -4.85
N ILE A 37 0.14 1.00 -3.58
CA ILE A 37 -0.34 2.06 -2.71
C ILE A 37 0.36 1.99 -1.36
N PHE A 38 0.79 3.14 -0.88
CA PHE A 38 1.25 3.32 0.50
C PHE A 38 0.35 4.34 1.17
N VAL A 39 -0.26 3.94 2.29
CA VAL A 39 -1.11 4.85 3.08
C VAL A 39 -0.34 5.28 4.31
N ASP A 40 -0.06 6.57 4.41
CA ASP A 40 0.68 7.15 5.53
C ASP A 40 -0.28 7.46 6.68
N VAL A 41 -0.58 6.44 7.48
CA VAL A 41 -1.51 6.57 8.59
C VAL A 41 -0.88 7.27 9.81
N ASP A 42 0.44 7.16 9.94
CA ASP A 42 1.15 7.71 11.09
C ASP A 42 1.28 9.22 11.04
N ASN A 43 1.23 9.79 9.85
CA ASN A 43 1.38 11.23 9.68
C ASN A 43 0.29 12.02 10.40
N VAL A 44 -0.92 11.49 10.43
CA VAL A 44 -2.06 12.16 11.08
C VAL A 44 -1.86 12.25 12.59
N SER A 45 -1.37 11.19 13.21
CA SER A 45 -1.15 11.16 14.65
C SER A 45 0.08 11.95 15.06
N ASN A 46 1.04 12.14 14.17
CA ASN A 46 2.28 12.86 14.47
C ASN A 46 2.16 14.38 14.34
N ILE A 47 1.15 14.86 13.63
CA ILE A 47 0.98 16.30 13.40
C ILE A 47 0.87 17.08 14.71
N GLY A 48 0.16 16.55 15.69
CA GLY A 48 0.02 17.21 17.00
C GLY A 48 1.32 17.32 17.79
N LEU A 49 2.19 16.30 17.67
CA LEU A 49 3.48 16.29 18.36
C LEU A 49 4.52 17.14 17.65
N VAL A 50 4.40 17.26 16.35
CA VAL A 50 5.32 17.97 15.48
C VAL A 50 5.30 19.48 15.75
N ASN A 51 4.20 20.02 16.25
CA ASN A 51 4.07 21.45 16.53
C ASN A 51 5.10 22.00 17.51
N LEU A 52 5.79 21.12 18.24
CA LEU A 52 6.80 21.53 19.20
C LEU A 52 8.20 21.67 18.59
N GLU A 53 8.42 21.10 17.40
CA GLU A 53 9.73 21.06 16.78
C GLU A 53 9.67 21.36 15.28
N ILE A 54 8.92 22.36 14.91
CA ILE A 54 8.65 22.70 13.50
C ILE A 54 9.92 22.92 12.70
N ASP A 55 10.94 23.53 13.31
CA ASP A 55 12.15 23.93 12.60
C ASP A 55 13.08 22.76 12.22
N THR A 56 12.88 21.58 12.81
CA THR A 56 13.77 20.43 12.61
C THR A 56 13.15 19.32 11.80
N LEU A 57 11.85 19.42 11.48
CA LEU A 57 11.14 18.36 10.77
C LEU A 57 10.85 18.76 9.33
N PRO A 58 10.90 17.81 8.40
CA PRO A 58 10.55 18.09 7.02
C PRO A 58 9.08 18.50 6.91
N SER A 59 8.78 19.32 5.91
CA SER A 59 7.39 19.67 5.61
C SER A 59 6.62 18.43 5.16
N ILE A 60 5.29 18.53 5.17
CA ILE A 60 4.42 17.45 4.67
C ILE A 60 4.75 17.15 3.22
N GLU A 61 4.99 18.19 2.41
CA GLU A 61 5.33 18.02 1.00
C GLU A 61 6.64 17.29 0.81
N GLU A 62 7.67 17.62 1.60
CA GLU A 62 8.96 16.93 1.55
C GLU A 62 8.84 15.48 1.95
N ARG A 63 8.02 15.21 2.96
CA ARG A 63 7.77 13.85 3.41
C ARG A 63 7.04 13.05 2.31
N GLU A 64 6.04 13.64 1.68
CA GLU A 64 5.32 12.96 0.59
C GLU A 64 6.24 12.67 -0.58
N GLU A 65 7.12 13.61 -0.93
CA GLU A 65 8.09 13.38 -2.01
C GLU A 65 9.04 12.24 -1.68
N ALA A 66 9.53 12.19 -0.44
CA ALA A 66 10.41 11.11 0.00
C ALA A 66 9.71 9.76 -0.06
N LEU A 67 8.47 9.70 0.41
CA LEU A 67 7.67 8.47 0.36
C LEU A 67 7.37 8.06 -1.08
N GLN A 68 7.09 9.03 -1.94
CA GLN A 68 6.85 8.76 -3.36
C GLN A 68 8.09 8.19 -4.03
N GLN A 69 9.27 8.70 -3.69
CA GLN A 69 10.53 8.17 -4.21
C GLN A 69 10.80 6.76 -3.70
N ASP A 70 10.53 6.49 -2.43
CA ASP A 70 10.68 5.15 -1.86
C ASP A 70 9.76 4.16 -2.53
N LEU A 71 8.52 4.57 -2.79
CA LEU A 71 7.55 3.72 -3.48
C LEU A 71 7.97 3.48 -4.92
N GLN A 72 8.49 4.51 -5.59
CA GLN A 72 8.98 4.39 -6.96
C GLN A 72 10.17 3.42 -7.04
N THR A 73 11.04 3.43 -6.03
CA THR A 73 12.15 2.51 -5.95
C THR A 73 11.66 1.06 -5.88
N LEU A 74 10.63 0.80 -5.09
CA LEU A 74 10.01 -0.53 -5.03
C LEU A 74 9.40 -0.91 -6.38
N ALA A 75 8.74 0.04 -7.03
CA ALA A 75 8.14 -0.20 -8.35
C ALA A 75 9.20 -0.57 -9.37
N ASP A 76 10.34 0.13 -9.35
CA ASP A 76 11.44 -0.12 -10.29
C ASP A 76 12.05 -1.51 -10.07
N LYS A 77 12.05 -2.00 -8.83
CA LYS A 77 12.60 -3.32 -8.50
C LYS A 77 11.64 -4.47 -8.79
N ALA A 78 10.39 -4.17 -9.10
CA ALA A 78 9.36 -5.20 -9.25
C ALA A 78 9.58 -6.14 -10.42
N GLY A 79 10.32 -5.71 -11.45
CA GLY A 79 10.55 -6.51 -12.65
C GLY A 79 9.30 -6.68 -13.50
N TYR A 80 8.33 -5.82 -13.35
CA TYR A 80 7.05 -5.84 -14.06
C TYR A 80 6.54 -4.40 -14.13
N PRO A 81 5.90 -3.99 -15.23
CA PRO A 81 5.41 -2.61 -15.32
C PRO A 81 4.40 -2.28 -14.23
N ILE A 82 4.63 -1.20 -13.52
CA ILE A 82 3.71 -0.73 -12.48
C ILE A 82 2.91 0.42 -13.04
N GLU A 83 1.60 0.26 -13.09
CA GLU A 83 0.69 1.23 -13.69
C GLU A 83 0.60 2.52 -12.88
N ASN A 84 0.44 2.39 -11.56
CA ASN A 84 0.35 3.54 -10.65
C ASN A 84 1.16 3.27 -9.39
N SER A 85 1.82 4.30 -8.88
CA SER A 85 2.49 4.28 -7.59
C SER A 85 1.90 5.41 -6.77
N ILE A 86 1.09 5.08 -5.77
CA ILE A 86 0.20 6.01 -5.09
C ILE A 86 0.59 6.16 -3.63
N VAL A 87 0.90 7.38 -3.22
CA VAL A 87 1.11 7.72 -1.80
C VAL A 87 -0.04 8.61 -1.37
N VAL A 88 -0.74 8.20 -0.33
CA VAL A 88 -1.85 8.97 0.24
C VAL A 88 -1.74 8.99 1.76
N MET A 89 -2.37 9.97 2.37
CA MET A 89 -2.43 10.10 3.83
C MET A 89 -3.84 9.91 4.31
N GLY A 90 -3.99 9.35 5.50
CA GLY A 90 -5.26 9.25 6.16
C GLY A 90 -5.60 7.86 6.64
N ASP A 91 -6.88 7.56 6.68
CA ASP A 91 -7.38 6.28 7.14
C ASP A 91 -7.13 5.18 6.12
N PHE A 92 -6.51 4.09 6.55
CA PHE A 92 -6.13 2.99 5.67
C PHE A 92 -7.33 2.46 4.88
N LYS A 93 -8.40 2.13 5.58
CA LYS A 93 -9.61 1.58 4.96
C LYS A 93 -10.18 2.50 3.89
N ARG A 94 -10.36 3.77 4.23
CA ARG A 94 -10.93 4.75 3.31
C ARG A 94 -10.08 4.93 2.07
N ARG A 95 -8.79 5.08 2.27
CA ARG A 95 -7.88 5.37 1.15
C ARG A 95 -7.74 4.19 0.23
N VAL A 96 -7.64 2.99 0.80
CA VAL A 96 -7.54 1.77 0.00
C VAL A 96 -8.82 1.54 -0.79
N ASN A 97 -9.98 1.64 -0.14
CA ASN A 97 -11.25 1.43 -0.84
C ASN A 97 -11.48 2.46 -1.94
N ALA A 98 -11.16 3.73 -1.67
CA ALA A 98 -11.27 4.78 -2.69
C ALA A 98 -10.36 4.49 -3.89
N THR A 99 -9.14 4.04 -3.62
CA THR A 99 -8.20 3.71 -4.68
C THR A 99 -8.66 2.50 -5.50
N VAL A 100 -9.15 1.45 -4.82
CA VAL A 100 -9.71 0.27 -5.50
C VAL A 100 -10.79 0.70 -6.51
N GLU A 101 -11.69 1.57 -6.08
CA GLU A 101 -12.75 2.06 -6.96
C GLU A 101 -12.21 2.94 -8.09
N ASN A 102 -11.29 3.84 -7.77
CA ASN A 102 -10.75 4.79 -8.75
C ASN A 102 -9.99 4.13 -9.88
N ILE A 103 -9.22 3.09 -9.57
CA ILE A 103 -8.41 2.42 -10.60
C ILE A 103 -9.07 1.15 -11.14
N GLY A 104 -10.20 0.75 -10.57
CA GLY A 104 -10.89 -0.46 -11.00
C GLY A 104 -10.16 -1.74 -10.63
N ALA A 105 -9.53 -1.77 -9.46
CA ALA A 105 -8.82 -2.96 -9.01
C ALA A 105 -9.79 -4.08 -8.67
N ASP A 106 -9.46 -5.30 -9.05
CA ASP A 106 -10.29 -6.48 -8.74
C ASP A 106 -9.59 -7.46 -7.81
N LEU A 107 -8.36 -7.16 -7.41
CA LEU A 107 -7.66 -7.90 -6.35
C LEU A 107 -6.84 -6.91 -5.53
N LEU A 108 -6.95 -7.00 -4.21
CA LEU A 108 -6.12 -6.27 -3.26
C LEU A 108 -5.16 -7.26 -2.61
N VAL A 109 -3.86 -6.97 -2.65
CA VAL A 109 -2.82 -7.81 -2.05
C VAL A 109 -2.17 -7.05 -0.90
N CYS A 110 -2.11 -7.66 0.27
CA CYS A 110 -1.48 -7.09 1.46
C CYS A 110 -0.52 -8.10 2.06
N GLY A 111 0.51 -7.61 2.77
CA GLY A 111 1.42 -8.46 3.49
C GLY A 111 0.96 -8.67 4.94
N HIS A 112 1.23 -9.85 5.47
CA HIS A 112 1.05 -10.15 6.88
C HIS A 112 2.39 -9.96 7.59
N HIS A 113 2.63 -8.77 8.09
CA HIS A 113 3.83 -8.42 8.83
C HIS A 113 3.49 -8.23 10.30
N HIS A 114 4.34 -8.70 11.21
CA HIS A 114 4.03 -8.70 12.64
C HIS A 114 3.61 -7.34 13.18
N ASP A 115 4.39 -6.29 12.92
CA ASP A 115 4.07 -4.94 13.38
C ASP A 115 2.97 -4.28 12.58
N PHE A 116 2.96 -4.52 11.29
CA PHE A 116 1.97 -4.00 10.36
C PHE A 116 0.60 -4.64 10.60
N TRP A 117 0.60 -5.94 10.88
CA TRP A 117 -0.62 -6.72 11.07
C TRP A 117 -1.40 -6.28 12.31
N SER A 118 -0.71 -5.95 13.39
CA SER A 118 -1.39 -5.48 14.59
C SER A 118 -2.14 -4.18 14.35
N ARG A 119 -1.61 -3.32 13.47
CA ARG A 119 -2.30 -2.09 13.05
C ARG A 119 -3.41 -2.39 12.04
N LEU A 120 -3.22 -3.39 11.21
CA LEU A 120 -4.11 -3.73 10.12
C LEU A 120 -5.28 -4.62 10.53
N LEU A 121 -5.20 -5.30 11.67
CA LEU A 121 -6.22 -6.27 12.05
C LEU A 121 -7.60 -5.65 12.15
N SER A 122 -7.73 -4.50 12.78
CA SER A 122 -9.02 -3.81 12.85
C SER A 122 -9.41 -3.20 11.50
N ALA A 123 -8.43 -2.69 10.75
CA ALA A 123 -8.67 -2.12 9.42
C ALA A 123 -9.07 -3.21 8.42
N THR A 124 -8.41 -4.37 8.46
CA THR A 124 -8.71 -5.49 7.57
C THR A 124 -10.13 -6.01 7.79
N ARG A 125 -10.58 -6.09 9.05
CA ARG A 125 -11.97 -6.45 9.34
C ARG A 125 -12.95 -5.50 8.67
N LYS A 126 -12.67 -4.21 8.74
CA LYS A 126 -13.54 -3.20 8.14
C LYS A 126 -13.52 -3.30 6.62
N ILE A 127 -12.36 -3.60 6.02
CA ILE A 127 -12.25 -3.80 4.58
C ILE A 127 -13.06 -5.01 4.15
N LEU A 128 -12.93 -6.13 4.86
CA LEU A 128 -13.69 -7.34 4.55
C LEU A 128 -15.19 -7.11 4.54
N ASN A 129 -15.67 -6.21 5.40
CA ASN A 129 -17.08 -5.90 5.48
C ASN A 129 -17.55 -4.89 4.44
N SER A 130 -16.65 -4.14 3.82
CA SER A 130 -17.02 -3.03 2.95
C SER A 130 -16.53 -3.15 1.51
N THR A 131 -15.57 -4.03 1.25
CA THR A 131 -15.01 -4.16 -0.10
C THR A 131 -15.75 -5.24 -0.91
N THR A 132 -15.85 -5.01 -2.22
CA THR A 132 -16.33 -6.01 -3.17
C THR A 132 -15.17 -6.65 -3.91
N THR A 133 -13.95 -6.36 -3.50
CA THR A 133 -12.72 -6.79 -4.17
C THR A 133 -12.14 -8.01 -3.44
N ASP A 134 -11.65 -8.97 -4.21
CA ASP A 134 -10.93 -10.10 -3.62
C ASP A 134 -9.71 -9.61 -2.85
N LEU A 135 -9.36 -10.33 -1.79
CA LEU A 135 -8.25 -9.97 -0.92
C LEU A 135 -7.30 -11.16 -0.78
N LEU A 136 -6.02 -10.89 -1.03
CA LEU A 136 -4.94 -11.87 -0.81
C LEU A 136 -4.01 -11.34 0.27
N ILE A 137 -3.80 -12.13 1.31
CA ILE A 137 -2.85 -11.81 2.38
C ILE A 137 -1.62 -12.68 2.19
N VAL A 138 -0.46 -12.05 2.01
CA VAL A 138 0.81 -12.75 1.83
C VAL A 138 1.50 -12.88 3.19
N TYR A 139 1.79 -14.10 3.59
CA TYR A 139 2.49 -14.36 4.84
C TYR A 139 3.96 -13.95 4.74
N LEU A 140 4.44 -13.21 5.72
CA LEU A 140 5.82 -12.74 5.78
C LEU A 140 6.51 -13.33 7.02
N ASP A 141 7.69 -13.89 6.80
CA ASP A 141 8.50 -14.47 7.88
C ASP A 141 9.21 -13.37 8.65
N SER A 142 8.83 -13.08 9.82
CA SER A 142 9.47 -12.12 10.75
C SER A 142 8.58 -11.01 11.17
#